data_e04c9e21ebce71a29d16f493d8f46417
#
_entry.id   e04c9e21ebce71a29d16f493d8f46417
#
_cell.length_a   1.000
_cell.length_b   1.000
_cell.length_c   1.000
_cell.angle_alpha   90.00
_cell.angle_beta   90.00
_cell.angle_gamma   90.00
#
_symmetry.space_group_name_H-M   'P 1'
#
loop_
_entity.id
_entity.type
_entity.pdbx_description
1 polymer ?
#
loop_
_entity_poly.entity_id
_entity_poly.type
_entity_poly.pdbx_seq_one_letter_code
_entity_poly.pdbx_strand_id
1 'polypeptide(L)'
;MKKETPFGAVPRYLVGDNGPSVVPGYDKANFGYASISPIIPVEARSFHTVTLTYTVGKLGIDDTGAIRVCWRMVSDAGRPQMDNPSGENFVTATSSGEGSLVLKFEQLGGQRPWNETLTIYQRGGYLKEGDIITIVFGDKTGGSPG
;
A
#
# COMPACT_ATOMS: atom_id res chain seq x y z
N MET A 1 31.02 16.84 -0.43
CA MET A 1 31.25 15.72 -1.37
C MET A 1 29.90 15.07 -1.67
N LYS A 2 29.38 15.25 -2.89
CA LYS A 2 28.13 14.58 -3.29
C LYS A 2 28.46 13.10 -3.46
N LYS A 3 27.82 12.21 -2.69
CA LYS A 3 27.87 10.77 -2.96
C LYS A 3 27.18 10.53 -4.30
N GLU A 4 27.95 10.24 -5.33
CA GLU A 4 27.41 9.72 -6.57
C GLU A 4 26.84 8.33 -6.27
N THR A 5 25.57 8.12 -6.62
CA THR A 5 24.97 6.80 -6.54
C THR A 5 25.51 5.92 -7.66
N PRO A 6 25.85 4.64 -7.43
CA PRO A 6 26.49 3.78 -8.42
C PRO A 6 25.63 3.44 -9.65
N PHE A 7 24.43 3.94 -9.74
CA PHE A 7 23.48 3.65 -10.82
C PHE A 7 23.05 4.90 -11.63
N GLY A 8 23.88 5.93 -11.65
CA GLY A 8 23.53 7.19 -12.30
C GLY A 8 22.54 8.00 -11.47
N ALA A 9 22.21 9.19 -11.93
CA ALA A 9 21.24 10.06 -11.25
C ALA A 9 19.83 9.47 -11.32
N VAL A 10 19.52 8.58 -10.39
CA VAL A 10 18.12 8.18 -10.19
C VAL A 10 17.36 9.42 -9.75
N PRO A 11 16.28 9.79 -10.43
CA PRO A 11 15.48 10.94 -10.03
C PRO A 11 15.11 10.85 -8.54
N ARG A 12 15.29 11.93 -7.82
CA ARG A 12 15.07 11.96 -6.36
C ARG A 12 13.68 11.51 -5.93
N TYR A 13 12.68 11.61 -6.79
CA TYR A 13 11.33 11.10 -6.52
C TYR A 13 11.24 9.56 -6.50
N LEU A 14 12.29 8.84 -6.91
CA LEU A 14 12.37 7.38 -6.84
C LEU A 14 13.22 6.89 -5.67
N VAL A 15 14.00 7.77 -5.05
CA VAL A 15 14.89 7.44 -3.93
C VAL A 15 14.72 8.50 -2.86
N GLY A 16 13.72 8.33 -2.02
CA GLY A 16 13.52 9.24 -0.90
C GLY A 16 14.58 9.04 0.18
N ASP A 17 15.30 10.08 0.51
CA ASP A 17 16.27 10.09 1.60
C ASP A 17 15.64 9.95 3.00
N ASN A 18 14.37 10.00 3.14
CA ASN A 18 13.59 9.79 4.37
C ASN A 18 12.09 9.78 4.05
N GLY A 19 11.76 9.14 2.94
CA GLY A 19 10.39 9.09 2.46
C GLY A 19 10.06 10.22 1.49
N PRO A 20 8.83 10.49 1.29
CA PRO A 20 8.26 11.14 0.11
C PRO A 20 8.55 12.63 -0.06
N SER A 21 9.47 13.21 0.66
CA SER A 21 9.93 14.59 0.50
C SER A 21 10.64 14.86 -0.83
N VAL A 22 10.38 14.07 -1.83
CA VAL A 22 11.14 14.03 -3.06
C VAL A 22 10.44 14.74 -4.19
N VAL A 23 9.14 14.89 -4.05
CA VAL A 23 8.36 15.71 -4.98
C VAL A 23 8.39 17.14 -4.45
N PRO A 24 8.85 18.11 -5.24
CA PRO A 24 8.76 19.51 -4.83
C PRO A 24 7.33 19.84 -4.41
N GLY A 25 7.17 20.37 -3.20
CA GLY A 25 5.85 20.65 -2.63
C GLY A 25 5.15 19.46 -1.95
N TYR A 26 5.81 18.29 -1.85
CA TYR A 26 5.25 17.19 -1.07
C TYR A 26 5.26 17.53 0.42
N ASP A 27 4.09 17.51 1.00
CA ASP A 27 3.87 17.66 2.43
C ASP A 27 3.10 16.44 2.96
N LYS A 28 3.70 15.72 3.91
CA LYS A 28 3.06 14.57 4.56
C LYS A 28 1.73 14.92 5.19
N ALA A 29 1.61 16.13 5.74
CA ALA A 29 0.35 16.59 6.33
C ALA A 29 -0.76 16.66 5.29
N ASN A 30 -0.45 16.99 4.04
CA ASN A 30 -1.43 17.07 2.97
C ASN A 30 -1.86 15.71 2.44
N PHE A 31 -0.89 14.79 2.26
CA PHE A 31 -1.14 13.50 1.61
C PHE A 31 -1.36 12.34 2.59
N GLY A 32 -0.98 12.50 3.84
CA GLY A 32 -1.07 11.44 4.84
C GLY A 32 0.20 10.60 4.97
N TYR A 33 0.09 9.51 5.71
CA TYR A 33 1.21 8.61 5.96
C TYR A 33 0.74 7.18 6.16
N ALA A 34 1.65 6.22 5.97
CA ALA A 34 1.39 4.82 6.17
C ALA A 34 2.31 4.20 7.23
N SER A 35 1.83 3.17 7.87
CA SER A 35 2.61 2.28 8.74
C SER A 35 2.33 0.83 8.40
N ILE A 36 3.25 -0.05 8.77
CA ILE A 36 3.16 -1.50 8.55
C ILE A 36 3.40 -2.24 9.87
N SER A 37 2.68 -3.32 10.08
CA SER A 37 2.82 -4.18 11.27
C SER A 37 2.56 -5.65 10.90
N PRO A 38 3.32 -6.59 11.46
CA PRO A 38 4.50 -6.40 12.30
C PRO A 38 5.72 -5.95 11.47
N ILE A 39 6.65 -5.26 12.12
CA ILE A 39 7.98 -4.93 11.55
C ILE A 39 8.99 -5.92 12.11
N ILE A 40 8.88 -7.16 11.65
CA ILE A 40 9.80 -8.25 12.04
C ILE A 40 10.22 -9.01 10.80
N PRO A 41 11.40 -9.64 10.80
CA PRO A 41 11.77 -10.59 9.77
C PRO A 41 10.72 -11.72 9.70
N VAL A 42 10.30 -12.06 8.50
CA VAL A 42 9.41 -13.18 8.26
C VAL A 42 10.18 -14.29 7.53
N GLU A 43 9.85 -15.54 7.85
CA GLU A 43 10.46 -16.68 7.18
C GLU A 43 9.95 -16.75 5.73
N ALA A 44 10.88 -16.92 4.79
CA ALA A 44 10.52 -17.10 3.38
C ALA A 44 9.67 -18.36 3.20
N ARG A 45 8.66 -18.30 2.34
CA ARG A 45 7.71 -19.39 2.07
C ARG A 45 6.84 -19.81 3.27
N SER A 46 6.61 -18.88 4.19
CA SER A 46 5.67 -19.09 5.28
C SER A 46 4.48 -18.13 5.14
N PHE A 47 3.37 -18.50 5.75
CA PHE A 47 2.16 -17.68 5.76
C PHE A 47 2.21 -16.67 6.89
N HIS A 48 2.03 -15.40 6.54
CA HIS A 48 2.02 -14.30 7.50
C HIS A 48 0.85 -13.36 7.25
N THR A 49 0.42 -12.73 8.33
CA THR A 49 -0.51 -11.61 8.23
C THR A 49 0.26 -10.31 8.38
N VAL A 50 0.10 -9.40 7.43
CA VAL A 50 0.70 -8.07 7.46
C VAL A 50 -0.41 -7.04 7.36
N THR A 51 -0.43 -6.12 8.32
CA THR A 51 -1.38 -5.00 8.32
C THR A 51 -0.68 -3.72 7.90
N LEU A 52 -1.22 -3.08 6.89
CA LEU A 52 -0.83 -1.75 6.47
C LEU A 52 -1.93 -0.78 6.86
N THR A 53 -1.57 0.27 7.58
CA THR A 53 -2.48 1.33 8.00
C THR A 53 -2.09 2.62 7.30
N TYR A 54 -3.03 3.25 6.61
CA TYR A 54 -2.83 4.55 5.99
C TYR A 54 -3.75 5.58 6.66
N THR A 55 -3.14 6.65 7.18
CA THR A 55 -3.87 7.78 7.75
C THR A 55 -3.98 8.88 6.69
N VAL A 56 -5.18 9.28 6.40
CA VAL A 56 -5.50 10.27 5.36
C VAL A 56 -5.03 11.66 5.79
N GLY A 57 -4.39 12.37 4.89
CA GLY A 57 -3.93 13.74 5.10
C GLY A 57 -5.02 14.79 4.83
N LYS A 58 -4.66 16.07 4.94
CA LYS A 58 -5.56 17.22 4.82
C LYS A 58 -6.35 17.27 3.52
N LEU A 59 -5.78 16.81 2.42
CA LEU A 59 -6.47 16.83 1.12
C LEU A 59 -7.60 15.80 1.02
N GLY A 60 -7.64 14.82 1.93
CA GLY A 60 -8.64 13.77 1.89
C GLY A 60 -8.49 12.83 0.69
N ILE A 61 -9.46 11.94 0.54
CA ILE A 61 -9.62 11.09 -0.66
C ILE A 61 -11.08 11.16 -1.07
N ASP A 62 -11.32 11.68 -2.25
CA ASP A 62 -12.66 11.85 -2.82
C ASP A 62 -13.20 10.54 -3.42
N ASP A 63 -14.49 10.53 -3.75
CA ASP A 63 -15.09 9.45 -4.54
C ASP A 63 -14.29 9.26 -5.83
N THR A 64 -14.01 7.99 -6.18
CA THR A 64 -13.10 7.60 -7.25
C THR A 64 -11.60 7.81 -6.96
N GLY A 65 -11.23 8.47 -5.88
CA GLY A 65 -9.85 8.52 -5.42
C GLY A 65 -9.32 7.15 -5.03
N ALA A 66 -8.01 7.02 -4.96
CA ALA A 66 -7.39 5.74 -4.61
C ALA A 66 -6.03 5.91 -3.92
N ILE A 67 -5.67 4.91 -3.14
CA ILE A 67 -4.29 4.66 -2.73
C ILE A 67 -3.75 3.42 -3.44
N ARG A 68 -2.44 3.35 -3.61
CA ARG A 68 -1.76 2.21 -4.23
C ARG A 68 -0.67 1.68 -3.32
N VAL A 69 -0.68 0.37 -3.14
CA VAL A 69 0.43 -0.37 -2.50
C VAL A 69 1.18 -1.08 -3.61
N CYS A 70 2.45 -0.72 -3.78
CA CYS A 70 3.27 -1.25 -4.86
C CYS A 70 4.48 -2.00 -4.29
N TRP A 71 4.80 -3.15 -4.88
CA TRP A 71 6.00 -3.91 -4.54
C TRP A 71 6.69 -4.48 -5.79
N ARG A 72 7.86 -5.04 -5.60
CA ARG A 72 8.67 -5.54 -6.72
C ARG A 72 8.09 -6.83 -7.28
N MET A 73 8.03 -6.92 -8.59
CA MET A 73 7.54 -8.09 -9.32
C MET A 73 8.32 -9.39 -9.03
N VAL A 74 9.56 -9.28 -8.61
CA VAL A 74 10.43 -10.43 -8.28
C VAL A 74 10.53 -10.67 -6.77
N SER A 75 9.46 -10.41 -6.05
CA SER A 75 9.35 -10.78 -4.64
C SER A 75 8.74 -12.17 -4.49
N ASP A 76 9.07 -12.86 -3.41
CA ASP A 76 8.43 -14.12 -3.04
C ASP A 76 7.06 -13.92 -2.38
N ALA A 77 6.54 -12.70 -2.39
CA ALA A 77 5.20 -12.42 -1.90
C ALA A 77 4.15 -13.10 -2.79
N GLY A 78 3.22 -13.79 -2.18
CA GLY A 78 2.10 -14.40 -2.86
C GLY A 78 1.22 -13.35 -3.55
N ARG A 79 0.46 -13.77 -4.54
CA ARG A 79 -0.49 -12.88 -5.23
C ARG A 79 -1.68 -12.62 -4.35
N PRO A 80 -1.98 -11.36 -4.00
CA PRO A 80 -3.17 -11.04 -3.24
C PRO A 80 -4.43 -11.37 -4.05
N GLN A 81 -5.42 -11.91 -3.35
CA GLN A 81 -6.75 -12.19 -3.91
C GLN A 81 -7.84 -11.76 -2.92
N MET A 82 -9.01 -11.43 -3.42
CA MET A 82 -10.12 -10.88 -2.66
C MET A 82 -11.40 -11.74 -2.74
N ASP A 83 -11.33 -12.86 -3.47
CA ASP A 83 -12.53 -13.63 -3.83
C ASP A 83 -12.77 -14.82 -2.91
N ASN A 84 -11.73 -15.38 -2.32
CA ASN A 84 -11.81 -16.57 -1.47
C ASN A 84 -11.28 -16.29 -0.05
N PRO A 85 -12.16 -16.02 0.92
CA PRO A 85 -11.76 -15.72 2.30
C PRO A 85 -10.99 -16.84 3.02
N SER A 86 -11.11 -18.09 2.57
CA SER A 86 -10.37 -19.23 3.11
C SER A 86 -9.12 -19.59 2.33
N GLY A 87 -8.91 -18.94 1.20
CA GLY A 87 -7.75 -19.18 0.34
C GLY A 87 -6.50 -18.44 0.79
N GLU A 88 -5.36 -18.90 0.29
CA GLU A 88 -4.06 -18.25 0.53
C GLU A 88 -4.05 -16.81 -0.01
N ASN A 89 -3.27 -15.94 0.64
CA ASN A 89 -3.05 -14.55 0.25
C ASN A 89 -4.35 -13.72 0.20
N PHE A 90 -5.35 -14.07 1.01
CA PHE A 90 -6.58 -13.30 1.08
C PHE A 90 -6.29 -11.90 1.64
N VAL A 91 -6.83 -10.88 0.96
CA VAL A 91 -6.62 -9.47 1.33
C VAL A 91 -7.94 -8.79 1.57
N THR A 92 -8.03 -8.06 2.68
CA THR A 92 -9.16 -7.21 3.01
C THR A 92 -8.72 -5.76 3.20
N ALA A 93 -9.65 -4.85 3.05
CA ALA A 93 -9.46 -3.45 3.43
C ALA A 93 -10.71 -2.88 4.05
N THR A 94 -10.52 -2.07 5.08
CA THR A 94 -11.59 -1.35 5.78
C THR A 94 -11.23 0.12 5.91
N SER A 95 -12.24 0.97 6.03
CA SER A 95 -12.08 2.40 6.25
C SER A 95 -12.85 2.84 7.49
N SER A 96 -12.31 3.83 8.22
CA SER A 96 -13.03 4.49 9.31
C SER A 96 -13.97 5.59 8.82
N GLY A 97 -13.80 6.04 7.58
CA GLY A 97 -14.61 7.11 6.98
C GLY A 97 -15.82 6.59 6.19
N GLU A 98 -16.45 7.48 5.47
CA GLU A 98 -17.66 7.19 4.69
C GLU A 98 -17.36 6.43 3.40
N GLY A 99 -18.39 5.75 2.87
CA GLY A 99 -18.31 5.02 1.62
C GLY A 99 -17.81 3.58 1.77
N SER A 100 -17.29 3.05 0.69
CA SER A 100 -16.79 1.67 0.60
C SER A 100 -15.45 1.63 -0.12
N LEU A 101 -14.68 0.57 0.13
CA LEU A 101 -13.43 0.33 -0.55
C LEU A 101 -13.57 -0.78 -1.57
N VAL A 102 -13.00 -0.57 -2.76
CA VAL A 102 -12.90 -1.57 -3.82
C VAL A 102 -11.44 -1.84 -4.11
N LEU A 103 -11.03 -3.09 -3.96
CA LEU A 103 -9.66 -3.53 -4.16
C LEU A 103 -9.49 -4.10 -5.56
N LYS A 104 -8.36 -3.79 -6.20
CA LYS A 104 -7.95 -4.35 -7.48
C LYS A 104 -6.46 -4.66 -7.45
N PHE A 105 -6.10 -5.91 -7.73
CA PHE A 105 -4.71 -6.29 -7.91
C PHE A 105 -4.34 -6.32 -9.40
N GLU A 106 -3.19 -5.75 -9.73
CA GLU A 106 -2.63 -5.72 -11.09
C GLU A 106 -1.13 -6.06 -11.03
N GLN A 107 -0.74 -7.13 -11.72
CA GLN A 107 0.66 -7.57 -11.77
C GLN A 107 1.57 -6.57 -12.49
N LEU A 108 1.04 -5.77 -13.38
CA LEU A 108 1.74 -4.75 -14.15
C LEU A 108 1.12 -3.37 -13.98
N GLY A 109 0.51 -3.10 -12.83
CA GLY A 109 -0.19 -1.84 -12.54
C GLY A 109 0.71 -0.66 -12.21
N GLY A 110 1.97 -0.91 -11.91
CA GLY A 110 2.95 0.10 -11.53
C GLY A 110 4.07 0.28 -12.55
N GLN A 111 5.10 1.03 -12.14
CA GLN A 111 6.32 1.23 -12.94
C GLN A 111 7.43 0.30 -12.45
N ARG A 112 8.27 -0.15 -13.37
CA ARG A 112 9.45 -0.96 -13.02
C ARG A 112 10.35 -0.24 -12.02
N PRO A 113 10.85 -0.93 -11.00
CA PRO A 113 10.65 -2.35 -10.67
C PRO A 113 9.42 -2.65 -9.79
N TRP A 114 8.58 -1.67 -9.47
CA TRP A 114 7.42 -1.71 -8.59
C TRP A 114 6.14 -2.00 -9.38
N ASN A 115 6.12 -3.14 -10.06
CA ASN A 115 5.06 -3.47 -11.01
C ASN A 115 3.81 -4.02 -10.36
N GLU A 116 3.97 -4.82 -9.29
CA GLU A 116 2.83 -5.41 -8.61
C GLU A 116 2.14 -4.34 -7.78
N THR A 117 0.85 -4.16 -8.02
CA THR A 117 0.09 -3.05 -7.44
C THR A 117 -1.26 -3.52 -6.95
N LEU A 118 -1.51 -3.30 -5.67
CA LEU A 118 -2.85 -3.35 -5.10
C LEU A 118 -3.39 -1.92 -5.05
N THR A 119 -4.43 -1.64 -5.80
CA THR A 119 -5.13 -0.36 -5.78
C THR A 119 -6.38 -0.48 -4.93
N ILE A 120 -6.54 0.43 -3.99
CA ILE A 120 -7.68 0.54 -3.09
C ILE A 120 -8.44 1.81 -3.48
N TYR A 121 -9.59 1.65 -4.11
CA TYR A 121 -10.44 2.75 -4.56
C TYR A 121 -11.46 3.11 -3.49
N GLN A 122 -11.61 4.40 -3.25
CA GLN A 122 -12.74 4.96 -2.49
C GLN A 122 -13.98 5.03 -3.40
N ARG A 123 -15.15 4.66 -2.88
CA ARG A 123 -16.43 4.69 -3.60
C ARG A 123 -17.57 5.18 -2.71
N GLY A 124 -18.38 6.07 -3.26
CA GLY A 124 -19.63 6.50 -2.63
C GLY A 124 -19.46 7.33 -1.36
N GLY A 125 -18.32 7.98 -1.19
CA GLY A 125 -18.07 8.80 -0.01
C GLY A 125 -16.73 9.52 -0.09
N TYR A 126 -16.41 10.26 0.96
CA TYR A 126 -15.20 11.06 1.10
C TYR A 126 -14.45 10.66 2.37
N LEU A 127 -13.15 10.45 2.26
CA LEU A 127 -12.29 10.25 3.42
C LEU A 127 -11.61 11.58 3.76
N LYS A 128 -11.85 12.05 4.96
CA LYS A 128 -11.28 13.30 5.48
C LYS A 128 -9.97 13.09 6.21
N GLU A 129 -9.31 14.19 6.53
CA GLU A 129 -8.09 14.17 7.35
C GLU A 129 -8.29 13.36 8.64
N GLY A 130 -7.38 12.44 8.91
CA GLY A 130 -7.39 11.58 10.07
C GLY A 130 -8.18 10.27 9.90
N ASP A 131 -8.96 10.12 8.84
CA ASP A 131 -9.57 8.82 8.52
C ASP A 131 -8.49 7.78 8.23
N ILE A 132 -8.80 6.52 8.54
CA ILE A 132 -7.84 5.42 8.48
C ILE A 132 -8.33 4.38 7.48
N ILE A 133 -7.47 4.01 6.56
CA ILE A 133 -7.63 2.79 5.74
C ILE A 133 -6.72 1.72 6.33
N THR A 134 -7.30 0.59 6.68
CA THR A 134 -6.57 -0.60 7.14
C THR A 134 -6.64 -1.68 6.08
N ILE A 135 -5.48 -2.15 5.63
CA ILE A 135 -5.34 -3.21 4.63
C ILE A 135 -4.66 -4.39 5.32
N VAL A 136 -5.27 -5.57 5.25
CA VAL A 136 -4.76 -6.79 5.87
C VAL A 136 -4.40 -7.77 4.76
N PHE A 137 -3.10 -7.98 4.55
CA PHE A 137 -2.57 -9.02 3.68
C PHE A 137 -2.48 -10.33 4.46
N GLY A 138 -2.95 -11.41 3.87
CA GLY A 138 -3.07 -12.69 4.57
C GLY A 138 -4.08 -12.62 5.73
N ASP A 139 -5.26 -12.10 5.47
CA ASP A 139 -6.33 -11.97 6.45
C ASP A 139 -6.90 -13.36 6.79
N LYS A 140 -6.73 -13.77 8.05
CA LYS A 140 -7.16 -15.09 8.55
C LYS A 140 -8.59 -15.15 9.05
N THR A 141 -9.31 -14.05 9.04
CA THR A 141 -10.68 -13.98 9.60
C THR A 141 -11.66 -14.88 8.86
N GLY A 142 -11.43 -15.13 7.56
CA GLY A 142 -12.23 -16.05 6.74
C GLY A 142 -11.71 -17.49 6.68
N GLY A 143 -10.68 -17.84 7.48
CA GLY A 143 -10.08 -19.17 7.48
C GLY A 143 -8.87 -19.31 6.55
N SER A 144 -8.39 -18.23 5.96
CA SER A 144 -7.13 -18.22 5.20
C SER A 144 -5.94 -18.61 6.09
N PRO A 145 -4.94 -19.30 5.55
CA PRO A 145 -3.69 -19.59 6.28
C PRO A 145 -2.82 -18.34 6.45
N GLY A 146 -3.03 -17.32 5.62
CA GLY A 146 -2.25 -16.08 5.61
C GLY A 146 -1.88 -15.63 4.22
#